data_28075d6076277bd470546a0ca6a9c1fe
#
_entry.id   28075d6076277bd470546a0ca6a9c1fe
#
_cell.length_a   1.000
_cell.length_b   1.000
_cell.length_c   1.000
_cell.angle_alpha   90.00
_cell.angle_beta   90.00
_cell.angle_gamma   90.00
#
_symmetry.space_group_name_H-M   'P 1'
#
loop_
_entity.id
_entity.type
_entity.pdbx_description
1 polymer ?
#
loop_
_entity_poly.entity_id
_entity_poly.type
_entity_poly.pdbx_seq_one_letter_code
_entity_poly.pdbx_strand_id
1 'polypeptide(L)'
;MSENDAGAAGVSRVIALMRALARVQVEGGRVTQLAREAAQNQATTHRLLQSLVAEGMVEQEERSKRYRLTVDFFALAAQAGNVGDLRSLCRPALLRLSASLGDSLFLLARAGFDAICLDRSEGPFPIRSFTGDVG
;
A
#
# COMPACT_ATOMS: atom_id res chain seq x y z
N MET A 1 30.25 4.87 10.84
CA MET A 1 28.80 4.88 10.67
C MET A 1 28.27 5.99 11.56
N SER A 2 27.82 7.10 10.97
CA SER A 2 27.34 8.24 11.74
C SER A 2 25.92 7.97 12.30
N GLU A 3 25.55 8.66 13.36
CA GLU A 3 24.20 8.60 13.95
C GLU A 3 23.10 8.85 12.91
N ASN A 4 23.39 9.66 11.90
CA ASN A 4 22.50 9.96 10.78
C ASN A 4 22.26 8.75 9.86
N ASP A 5 23.24 7.88 9.65
CA ASP A 5 23.11 6.64 8.86
C ASP A 5 22.25 5.60 9.57
N ALA A 6 22.34 5.51 10.89
CA ALA A 6 21.53 4.61 11.70
C ALA A 6 20.03 5.03 11.69
N GLY A 7 19.77 6.35 11.75
CA GLY A 7 18.42 6.90 11.64
C GLY A 7 17.81 6.65 10.25
N ALA A 8 18.55 6.92 9.18
CA ALA A 8 18.09 6.68 7.81
C ALA A 8 17.78 5.20 7.54
N ALA A 9 18.63 4.30 8.02
CA ALA A 9 18.39 2.85 7.93
C ALA A 9 17.15 2.42 8.71
N GLY A 10 16.85 3.06 9.86
CA GLY A 10 15.64 2.84 10.63
C GLY A 10 14.37 3.19 9.86
N VAL A 11 14.33 4.38 9.28
CA VAL A 11 13.21 4.87 8.46
C VAL A 11 12.98 3.95 7.26
N SER A 12 14.03 3.57 6.53
CA SER A 12 13.92 2.66 5.39
C SER A 12 13.30 1.32 5.78
N ARG A 13 13.66 0.76 6.94
CA ARG A 13 13.09 -0.47 7.46
C ARG A 13 11.59 -0.35 7.77
N VAL A 14 11.17 0.77 8.38
CA VAL A 14 9.76 1.05 8.67
C VAL A 14 8.97 1.14 7.36
N ILE A 15 9.44 1.88 6.37
CA ILE A 15 8.78 2.02 5.07
C ILE A 15 8.66 0.68 4.35
N ALA A 16 9.72 -0.14 4.35
CA ALA A 16 9.67 -1.48 3.76
C ALA A 16 8.60 -2.37 4.44
N LEU A 17 8.50 -2.29 5.77
CA LEU A 17 7.50 -3.01 6.54
C LEU A 17 6.07 -2.52 6.25
N MET A 18 5.85 -1.21 6.15
CA MET A 18 4.55 -0.65 5.79
C MET A 18 4.10 -1.08 4.39
N ARG A 19 5.02 -1.14 3.43
CA ARG A 19 4.74 -1.68 2.08
C ARG A 19 4.39 -3.17 2.13
N ALA A 20 5.06 -3.96 2.96
CA ALA A 20 4.72 -5.37 3.15
C ALA A 20 3.32 -5.55 3.75
N LEU A 21 2.96 -4.73 4.77
CA LEU A 21 1.61 -4.71 5.36
C LEU A 21 0.54 -4.37 4.32
N ALA A 22 0.79 -3.37 3.48
CA ALA A 22 -0.17 -2.96 2.45
C ALA A 22 -0.50 -4.08 1.46
N ARG A 23 0.49 -4.92 1.09
CA ARG A 23 0.27 -6.07 0.19
C ARG A 23 -0.63 -7.15 0.78
N VAL A 24 -0.64 -7.29 2.09
CA VAL A 24 -1.42 -8.32 2.80
C VAL A 24 -2.60 -7.74 3.58
N GLN A 25 -3.00 -6.51 3.27
CA GLN A 25 -3.99 -5.74 4.05
C GLN A 25 -5.32 -6.48 4.26
N VAL A 26 -5.78 -7.20 3.26
CA VAL A 26 -7.08 -7.91 3.34
C VAL A 26 -7.04 -9.05 4.36
N GLU A 27 -6.00 -9.88 4.31
CA GLU A 27 -5.88 -11.07 5.17
C GLU A 27 -5.09 -10.79 6.45
N GLY A 28 -4.29 -9.72 6.46
CA GLY A 28 -3.31 -9.42 7.47
C GLY A 28 -2.07 -10.32 7.38
N GLY A 29 -0.92 -9.82 7.83
CA GLY A 29 0.37 -10.51 7.80
C GLY A 29 0.83 -10.99 9.17
N ARG A 30 1.44 -12.19 9.24
CA ARG A 30 2.18 -12.65 10.41
C ARG A 30 3.58 -12.08 10.41
N VAL A 31 4.18 -11.92 11.60
CA VAL A 31 5.56 -11.41 11.74
C VAL A 31 6.56 -12.11 10.82
N THR A 32 6.50 -13.44 10.73
CA THR A 32 7.40 -14.23 9.87
C THR A 32 7.26 -13.92 8.38
N GLN A 33 6.03 -13.75 7.92
CA GLN A 33 5.74 -13.36 6.55
C GLN A 33 6.23 -11.94 6.26
N LEU A 34 5.85 -10.99 7.12
CA LEU A 34 6.22 -9.57 6.99
C LEU A 34 7.74 -9.38 7.04
N ALA A 35 8.45 -10.11 7.91
CA ALA A 35 9.91 -10.08 7.98
C ALA A 35 10.57 -10.50 6.67
N ARG A 36 10.07 -11.56 6.06
CA ARG A 36 10.56 -12.05 4.76
C ARG A 36 10.29 -11.05 3.66
N GLU A 37 9.06 -10.51 3.57
CA GLU A 37 8.67 -9.56 2.54
C GLU A 37 9.39 -8.20 2.67
N ALA A 38 9.67 -7.77 3.90
CA ALA A 38 10.44 -6.56 4.17
C ALA A 38 11.97 -6.77 4.14
N ALA A 39 12.44 -7.98 3.85
CA ALA A 39 13.87 -8.36 3.88
C ALA A 39 14.56 -8.01 5.21
N GLN A 40 13.90 -8.32 6.34
CA GLN A 40 14.37 -8.03 7.69
C GLN A 40 14.37 -9.28 8.56
N ASN A 41 15.14 -9.26 9.66
CA ASN A 41 15.04 -10.32 10.64
C ASN A 41 13.74 -10.17 11.48
N GLN A 42 13.25 -11.31 11.97
CA GLN A 42 11.98 -11.40 12.68
C GLN A 42 11.94 -10.56 13.97
N ALA A 43 13.04 -10.48 14.72
CA ALA A 43 13.12 -9.70 15.96
C ALA A 43 12.99 -8.19 15.69
N THR A 44 13.69 -7.69 14.67
CA THR A 44 13.57 -6.29 14.25
C THR A 44 12.16 -5.99 13.76
N THR A 45 11.59 -6.86 12.91
CA THR A 45 10.22 -6.71 12.41
C THR A 45 9.21 -6.67 13.54
N HIS A 46 9.31 -7.58 14.51
CA HIS A 46 8.41 -7.58 15.67
C HIS A 46 8.50 -6.27 16.47
N ARG A 47 9.70 -5.78 16.74
CA ARG A 47 9.90 -4.53 17.47
C ARG A 47 9.31 -3.33 16.72
N LEU A 48 9.51 -3.26 15.40
CA LEU A 48 8.94 -2.19 14.58
C LEU A 48 7.41 -2.26 14.54
N LEU A 49 6.84 -3.47 14.43
CA LEU A 49 5.39 -3.65 14.51
C LEU A 49 4.81 -3.18 15.84
N GLN A 50 5.46 -3.50 16.97
CA GLN A 50 5.01 -3.01 18.27
C GLN A 50 5.07 -1.49 18.36
N SER A 51 6.10 -0.86 17.82
CA SER A 51 6.18 0.61 17.77
C SER A 51 5.07 1.20 16.89
N LEU A 52 4.79 0.61 15.73
CA LEU A 52 3.71 1.07 14.84
C LEU A 52 2.31 0.85 15.44
N VAL A 53 2.14 -0.20 16.25
CA VAL A 53 0.89 -0.42 17.02
C VAL A 53 0.74 0.65 18.11
N ALA A 54 1.81 0.99 18.82
CA ALA A 54 1.79 2.05 19.84
C ALA A 54 1.46 3.43 19.23
N GLU A 55 1.89 3.68 18.00
CA GLU A 55 1.57 4.91 17.26
C GLU A 55 0.21 4.86 16.55
N GLY A 56 -0.54 3.77 16.66
CA GLY A 56 -1.86 3.61 16.05
C GLY A 56 -1.86 3.39 14.53
N MET A 57 -0.69 3.25 13.89
CA MET A 57 -0.58 3.05 12.43
C MET A 57 -0.84 1.61 12.01
N VAL A 58 -0.66 0.67 12.92
CA VAL A 58 -0.86 -0.78 12.74
C VAL A 58 -1.70 -1.32 13.88
N GLU A 59 -2.52 -2.30 13.60
CA GLU A 59 -3.25 -3.08 14.60
C GLU A 59 -2.85 -4.56 14.53
N GLN A 60 -2.95 -5.26 15.65
CA GLN A 60 -2.81 -6.70 15.71
C GLN A 60 -4.13 -7.33 16.12
N GLU A 61 -4.63 -8.23 15.28
CA GLU A 61 -5.81 -9.02 15.61
C GLU A 61 -5.47 -10.06 16.69
N GLU A 62 -6.21 -10.05 17.80
CA GLU A 62 -5.90 -10.86 18.98
C GLU A 62 -5.91 -12.38 18.72
N ARG A 63 -6.85 -12.88 17.90
CA ARG A 63 -7.02 -14.31 17.64
C ARG A 63 -5.99 -14.86 16.67
N SER A 64 -5.82 -14.21 15.52
CA SER A 64 -4.94 -14.68 14.44
C SER A 64 -3.49 -14.25 14.61
N LYS A 65 -3.23 -13.24 15.48
CA LYS A 65 -1.93 -12.57 15.65
C LYS A 65 -1.41 -11.94 14.35
N ARG A 66 -2.31 -11.61 13.43
CA ARG A 66 -1.98 -10.94 12.17
C ARG A 66 -2.02 -9.43 12.35
N TYR A 67 -1.17 -8.74 11.62
CA TYR A 67 -1.04 -7.29 11.62
C TYR A 67 -1.64 -6.70 10.36
N ARG A 68 -2.28 -5.52 10.49
CA ARG A 68 -2.86 -4.72 9.41
C ARG A 68 -2.58 -3.24 9.63
N LEU A 69 -2.60 -2.45 8.55
CA LEU A 69 -2.65 -1.00 8.65
C LEU A 69 -4.03 -0.57 9.16
N THR A 70 -4.06 0.47 9.96
CA THR A 70 -5.28 1.00 10.58
C THR A 70 -5.99 2.02 9.69
N VAL A 71 -7.19 2.38 10.12
CA VAL A 71 -7.93 3.52 9.56
C VAL A 71 -7.19 4.85 9.76
N ASP A 72 -6.40 4.99 10.84
CA ASP A 72 -5.59 6.19 11.10
C ASP A 72 -4.47 6.35 10.08
N PHE A 73 -3.87 5.25 9.66
CA PHE A 73 -2.93 5.27 8.54
C PHE A 73 -3.60 5.76 7.24
N PHE A 74 -4.81 5.26 6.94
CA PHE A 74 -5.58 5.74 5.79
C PHE A 74 -5.93 7.23 5.91
N ALA A 75 -6.35 7.68 7.08
CA ALA A 75 -6.66 9.09 7.33
C ALA A 75 -5.44 10.01 7.11
N LEU A 76 -4.26 9.57 7.57
CA LEU A 76 -3.01 10.28 7.33
C LEU A 76 -2.69 10.36 5.83
N ALA A 77 -2.82 9.26 5.09
CA ALA A 77 -2.60 9.22 3.66
C ALA A 77 -3.60 10.10 2.88
N ALA A 78 -4.87 10.12 3.32
CA ALA A 78 -5.92 10.95 2.71
C ALA A 78 -5.65 12.45 2.87
N GLN A 79 -4.98 12.88 3.94
CA GLN A 79 -4.58 14.27 4.14
C GLN A 79 -3.50 14.75 3.15
N ALA A 80 -2.82 13.86 2.47
CA ALA A 80 -1.87 14.21 1.40
C ALA A 80 -2.55 14.83 0.15
N GLY A 81 -3.88 14.83 0.10
CA GLY A 81 -4.77 15.69 -0.71
C GLY A 81 -4.80 15.42 -2.22
N ASN A 82 -3.70 15.53 -2.89
CA ASN A 82 -3.66 15.58 -4.36
C ASN A 82 -4.02 14.26 -5.07
N VAL A 83 -3.74 13.12 -4.47
CA VAL A 83 -3.98 11.82 -5.12
C VAL A 83 -5.47 11.44 -5.08
N GLY A 84 -6.16 11.74 -3.97
CA GLY A 84 -7.59 11.54 -3.83
C GLY A 84 -8.41 12.40 -4.79
N ASP A 85 -8.03 13.67 -4.94
CA ASP A 85 -8.68 14.61 -5.84
C ASP A 85 -8.51 14.19 -7.30
N LEU A 86 -7.30 13.79 -7.72
CA LEU A 86 -7.03 13.32 -9.06
C LEU A 86 -7.83 12.06 -9.42
N ARG A 87 -7.91 11.10 -8.50
CA ARG A 87 -8.72 9.90 -8.67
C ARG A 87 -10.21 10.26 -8.87
N SER A 88 -10.76 11.08 -8.00
CA SER A 88 -12.15 11.52 -8.05
C SER A 88 -12.46 12.31 -9.34
N LEU A 89 -11.54 13.16 -9.75
CA LEU A 89 -11.66 13.95 -10.99
C LEU A 89 -11.64 13.06 -12.25
N CYS A 90 -10.78 12.05 -12.28
CA CYS A 90 -10.61 11.17 -13.44
C CYS A 90 -11.63 10.02 -13.49
N ARG A 91 -12.22 9.62 -12.36
CA ARG A 91 -13.13 8.47 -12.28
C ARG A 91 -14.28 8.50 -13.30
N PRO A 92 -15.02 9.62 -13.50
CA PRO A 92 -16.09 9.65 -14.50
C PRO A 92 -15.60 9.43 -15.93
N ALA A 93 -14.38 9.91 -16.26
CA ALA A 93 -13.80 9.71 -17.58
C ALA A 93 -13.39 8.24 -17.78
N LEU A 94 -12.77 7.61 -16.77
CA LEU A 94 -12.43 6.17 -16.80
C LEU A 94 -13.66 5.31 -17.05
N LEU A 95 -14.75 5.57 -16.32
CA LEU A 95 -16.01 4.83 -16.47
C LEU A 95 -16.62 4.97 -17.88
N ARG A 96 -16.66 6.20 -18.41
CA ARG A 96 -17.18 6.44 -19.76
C ARG A 96 -16.33 5.74 -20.83
N LEU A 97 -15.01 5.85 -20.72
CA LEU A 97 -14.11 5.27 -21.70
C LEU A 97 -14.12 3.75 -21.65
N SER A 98 -14.11 3.12 -20.46
CA SER A 98 -14.17 1.67 -20.34
C SER A 98 -15.50 1.11 -20.89
N ALA A 99 -16.60 1.82 -20.67
CA ALA A 99 -17.89 1.43 -21.21
C ALA A 99 -17.94 1.56 -22.75
N SER A 100 -17.32 2.60 -23.32
CA SER A 100 -17.36 2.84 -24.78
C SER A 100 -16.37 1.97 -25.55
N LEU A 101 -15.19 1.70 -24.97
CA LEU A 101 -14.15 0.87 -25.60
C LEU A 101 -14.33 -0.61 -25.31
N GLY A 102 -14.98 -0.96 -24.19
CA GLY A 102 -15.11 -2.32 -23.71
C GLY A 102 -13.86 -2.84 -22.99
N ASP A 103 -12.77 -2.09 -22.95
CA ASP A 103 -11.49 -2.46 -22.39
C ASP A 103 -11.32 -2.03 -20.92
N SER A 104 -10.38 -2.65 -20.23
CA SER A 104 -9.93 -2.20 -18.92
C SER A 104 -9.03 -0.97 -19.05
N LEU A 105 -9.31 0.04 -18.25
CA LEU A 105 -8.56 1.30 -18.22
C LEU A 105 -7.90 1.51 -16.86
N PHE A 106 -6.73 2.10 -16.87
CA PHE A 106 -5.93 2.36 -15.69
C PHE A 106 -5.59 3.85 -15.60
N LEU A 107 -5.76 4.43 -14.42
CA LEU A 107 -5.22 5.74 -14.08
C LEU A 107 -3.86 5.54 -13.42
N LEU A 108 -2.82 5.95 -14.11
CA LEU A 108 -1.46 5.83 -13.61
C LEU A 108 -0.89 7.21 -13.23
N ALA A 109 -0.19 7.27 -12.12
CA ALA A 109 0.62 8.41 -11.73
C ALA A 109 2.09 8.03 -11.73
N ARG A 110 2.95 8.93 -12.24
CA ARG A 110 4.38 8.74 -12.20
C ARG A 110 4.90 8.94 -10.77
N ALA A 111 5.71 8.01 -10.28
CA ALA A 111 6.41 8.08 -9.01
C ALA A 111 7.91 7.77 -9.22
N GLY A 112 8.72 8.81 -9.46
CA GLY A 112 10.12 8.63 -9.82
C GLY A 112 10.29 7.96 -11.18
N PHE A 113 10.87 6.77 -11.19
CA PHE A 113 11.04 5.93 -12.39
C PHE A 113 9.93 4.89 -12.56
N ASP A 114 9.01 4.79 -11.60
CA ASP A 114 7.89 3.85 -11.59
C ASP A 114 6.57 4.55 -11.92
N ALA A 115 5.53 3.75 -12.18
CA ALA A 115 4.15 4.17 -12.32
C ALA A 115 3.29 3.48 -11.26
N ILE A 116 2.53 4.27 -10.50
CA ILE A 116 1.58 3.77 -9.51
C ILE A 116 0.18 3.81 -10.10
N CYS A 117 -0.53 2.68 -10.03
CA CYS A 117 -1.93 2.64 -10.42
C CYS A 117 -2.80 3.27 -9.33
N LEU A 118 -3.43 4.40 -9.66
CA LEU A 118 -4.31 5.14 -8.75
C LEU A 118 -5.75 4.65 -8.80
N ASP A 119 -6.20 4.18 -9.96
CA ASP A 119 -7.55 3.68 -10.18
C ASP A 119 -7.62 2.77 -11.41
N ARG A 120 -8.63 1.90 -11.44
CA ARG A 120 -8.91 0.98 -12.54
C ARG A 120 -10.41 0.93 -12.80
N SER A 121 -10.79 0.87 -14.08
CA SER A 121 -12.15 0.55 -14.51
C SER A 121 -12.11 -0.65 -15.45
N GLU A 122 -12.86 -1.68 -15.16
CA GLU A 122 -12.96 -2.87 -16.01
C GLU A 122 -14.07 -2.69 -17.05
N GLY A 123 -13.74 -2.96 -18.30
CA GLY A 123 -14.73 -3.04 -19.38
C GLY A 123 -15.40 -4.41 -19.44
N PRO A 124 -16.50 -4.55 -20.24
CA PRO A 124 -17.27 -5.78 -20.37
C PRO A 124 -16.58 -6.88 -21.20
N PHE A 125 -15.42 -6.61 -21.83
CA PHE A 125 -14.71 -7.62 -22.63
C PHE A 125 -14.22 -8.79 -21.77
N PRO A 126 -14.36 -10.05 -22.27
CA PRO A 126 -13.98 -11.25 -21.52
C PRO A 126 -12.46 -11.44 -21.38
N ILE A 127 -11.65 -10.79 -22.21
CA ILE A 127 -10.19 -10.90 -22.15
C ILE A 127 -9.68 -9.83 -21.19
N ARG A 128 -9.19 -10.28 -20.04
CA ARG A 128 -8.61 -9.41 -19.01
C ARG A 128 -7.09 -9.48 -19.07
N SER A 129 -6.46 -8.38 -19.43
CA SER A 129 -5.02 -8.22 -19.28
C SER A 129 -4.72 -7.76 -17.86
N PHE A 130 -4.09 -8.62 -17.07
CA PHE A 130 -3.64 -8.27 -15.72
C PHE A 130 -2.29 -7.56 -15.82
N THR A 131 -2.31 -6.24 -15.74
CA THR A 131 -1.09 -5.42 -15.78
C THR A 131 -0.81 -4.64 -14.50
N GLY A 132 -1.54 -4.82 -13.44
CA GLY A 132 -1.27 -4.22 -12.14
C GLY A 132 -2.50 -4.09 -11.24
N ASP A 133 -2.25 -4.08 -9.94
CA ASP A 133 -3.23 -3.72 -8.93
C ASP A 133 -3.10 -2.23 -8.55
N VAL A 134 -4.15 -1.69 -7.91
CA VAL A 134 -4.14 -0.32 -7.40
C VAL A 134 -3.19 -0.23 -6.21
N GLY A 135 -2.23 0.68 -6.26
CA GLY A 135 -1.21 0.89 -5.24
C GLY A 135 0.19 0.42 -5.56
#